data_fb7bde24a40d9cdb918edda2c313bbb6
#
_entry.id   fb7bde24a40d9cdb918edda2c313bbb6
#
_cell.length_a   1.000
_cell.length_b   1.000
_cell.length_c   1.000
_cell.angle_alpha   90.00
_cell.angle_beta   90.00
_cell.angle_gamma   90.00
#
_symmetry.space_group_name_H-M   'P 1'
#
loop_
_entity.id
_entity.type
_entity.pdbx_description
1 polymer ?
#
loop_
_entity_poly.entity_id
_entity_poly.type
_entity_poly.pdbx_seq_one_letter_code
_entity_poly.pdbx_strand_id
1 'polypeptide(L)'
;MKLFLVRHGETDANRVLGHSVEGPMHNEPVIFKSGDDTNIPLNIVGRGQAEHAGGELPGVIDELYASPLLRVKETAEIIAGTKNIDPKNIQFRAELIEYHQGSLEGLTASEQKERMGVDSRGSGLLCNYNYTPWGGDNWETIYSRLSSFFDELKKHGHDKNIVCITSGGVIRMAYKIFLKDKSPSITKHIMIKNGSIHEFVID
;
A
#
# COMPACT_ATOMS: atom_id res chain seq x y z
N MET A 1 -20.38 -5.72 5.53
CA MET A 1 -18.94 -5.99 5.68
C MET A 1 -18.20 -4.71 6.02
N LYS A 2 -17.27 -4.74 6.99
CA LYS A 2 -16.32 -3.64 7.20
C LYS A 2 -14.96 -4.08 6.69
N LEU A 3 -14.40 -3.31 5.77
CA LEU A 3 -13.08 -3.53 5.19
C LEU A 3 -12.12 -2.46 5.68
N PHE A 4 -11.03 -2.88 6.30
CA PHE A 4 -9.97 -2.00 6.78
C PHE A 4 -8.72 -2.22 5.92
N LEU A 5 -8.33 -1.20 5.16
CA LEU A 5 -7.08 -1.21 4.43
C LEU A 5 -6.02 -0.49 5.26
N VAL A 6 -4.92 -1.16 5.54
CA VAL A 6 -3.81 -0.62 6.34
C VAL A 6 -2.58 -0.47 5.46
N ARG A 7 -2.02 0.75 5.40
CA ARG A 7 -0.73 0.92 4.76
C ARG A 7 0.37 0.34 5.65
N HIS A 8 1.32 -0.39 5.06
CA HIS A 8 2.50 -0.89 5.79
C HIS A 8 3.22 0.23 6.55
N GLY A 9 3.91 -0.13 7.61
CA GLY A 9 4.77 0.77 8.37
C GLY A 9 5.92 1.35 7.53
N GLU A 10 6.60 2.36 8.06
CA GLU A 10 7.68 3.05 7.37
C GLU A 10 8.88 2.11 7.11
N THR A 11 9.52 2.32 5.96
CA THR A 11 10.79 1.72 5.58
C THR A 11 11.84 2.81 5.36
N ASP A 12 13.12 2.47 5.37
CA ASP A 12 14.17 3.45 5.04
C ASP A 12 14.03 3.96 3.60
N ALA A 13 13.52 3.13 2.69
CA ALA A 13 13.18 3.56 1.33
C ALA A 13 12.13 4.68 1.31
N ASN A 14 11.11 4.62 2.17
CA ASN A 14 10.11 5.68 2.25
C ASN A 14 10.74 7.02 2.66
N ARG A 15 11.72 7.01 3.55
CA ARG A 15 12.45 8.21 4.00
C ARG A 15 13.30 8.80 2.89
N VAL A 16 14.13 7.99 2.27
CA VAL A 16 15.06 8.42 1.20
C VAL A 16 14.31 8.95 -0.01
N LEU A 17 13.22 8.29 -0.41
CA LEU A 17 12.41 8.70 -1.55
C LEU A 17 11.42 9.84 -1.23
N GLY A 18 11.43 10.38 0.00
CA GLY A 18 10.53 11.46 0.44
C GLY A 18 9.06 11.04 0.51
N HIS A 19 8.79 9.77 0.73
CA HIS A 19 7.45 9.21 0.92
C HIS A 19 7.05 9.09 2.39
N SER A 20 7.95 9.48 3.31
CA SER A 20 7.69 9.56 4.75
C SER A 20 7.22 10.96 5.14
N VAL A 21 6.35 11.03 6.15
CA VAL A 21 5.85 12.30 6.71
C VAL A 21 6.89 12.96 7.62
N GLU A 22 7.83 12.19 8.17
CA GLU A 22 8.80 12.65 9.15
C GLU A 22 10.08 13.27 8.53
N GLY A 23 10.16 13.32 7.18
CA GLY A 23 11.28 13.93 6.46
C GLY A 23 12.56 13.08 6.43
N PRO A 24 13.59 13.53 5.70
CA PRO A 24 14.84 12.78 5.56
C PRO A 24 15.65 12.85 6.86
N MET A 25 15.99 11.68 7.45
CA MET A 25 16.81 11.61 8.67
C MET A 25 18.30 11.37 8.42
N HIS A 26 18.74 11.12 7.19
CA HIS A 26 20.17 10.84 6.92
C HIS A 26 20.65 11.50 5.63
N ASN A 27 21.87 12.05 5.70
CA ASN A 27 22.61 12.63 4.55
C ASN A 27 23.32 11.56 3.69
N GLU A 28 23.11 10.28 3.97
CA GLU A 28 23.74 9.20 3.21
C GLU A 28 22.77 8.60 2.20
N PRO A 29 23.17 8.45 0.93
CA PRO A 29 22.35 7.79 -0.07
C PRO A 29 22.21 6.31 0.25
N VAL A 30 21.04 5.88 0.68
CA VAL A 30 20.71 4.44 0.74
C VAL A 30 20.51 3.99 -0.70
N ILE A 31 21.46 3.24 -1.23
CA ILE A 31 21.38 2.71 -2.59
C ILE A 31 20.43 1.50 -2.57
N PHE A 32 19.17 1.72 -2.89
CA PHE A 32 18.27 0.62 -3.23
C PHE A 32 18.57 0.20 -4.66
N LYS A 33 19.02 -1.04 -4.85
CA LYS A 33 19.16 -1.60 -6.19
C LYS A 33 17.78 -1.67 -6.82
N SER A 34 17.60 -1.06 -7.98
CA SER A 34 16.42 -1.21 -8.82
C SER A 34 16.07 -2.70 -8.94
N GLY A 35 14.83 -3.06 -8.65
CA GLY A 35 14.32 -4.42 -8.76
C GLY A 35 14.23 -5.23 -7.46
N ASP A 36 14.65 -4.71 -6.29
CA ASP A 36 14.57 -5.43 -5.00
C ASP A 36 13.50 -4.85 -4.04
N ASP A 37 12.39 -4.35 -4.60
CA ASP A 37 11.28 -3.81 -3.80
C ASP A 37 10.60 -4.87 -2.92
N THR A 38 10.79 -6.15 -3.22
CA THR A 38 10.17 -7.26 -2.50
C THR A 38 10.72 -7.46 -1.09
N ASN A 39 12.01 -7.15 -0.85
CA ASN A 39 12.76 -7.48 0.36
C ASN A 39 13.09 -6.27 1.26
N ILE A 40 12.42 -5.14 1.08
CA ILE A 40 12.62 -3.96 1.92
C ILE A 40 11.88 -4.15 3.26
N PRO A 41 12.60 -4.21 4.41
CA PRO A 41 11.99 -4.40 5.73
C PRO A 41 11.45 -3.09 6.29
N LEU A 42 10.66 -3.20 7.37
CA LEU A 42 10.29 -2.07 8.20
C LEU A 42 11.52 -1.52 8.95
N ASN A 43 11.58 -0.20 9.10
CA ASN A 43 12.48 0.41 10.06
C ASN A 43 11.83 0.44 11.46
N ILE A 44 12.56 0.97 12.46
CA ILE A 44 12.06 1.02 13.85
C ILE A 44 10.79 1.85 13.99
N VAL A 45 10.64 2.94 13.24
CA VAL A 45 9.43 3.77 13.23
C VAL A 45 8.26 2.99 12.63
N GLY A 46 8.49 2.29 11.52
CA GLY A 46 7.47 1.46 10.87
C GLY A 46 6.93 0.35 11.75
N ARG A 47 7.78 -0.26 12.59
CA ARG A 47 7.35 -1.26 13.58
C ARG A 47 6.41 -0.64 14.62
N GLY A 48 6.77 0.51 15.19
CA GLY A 48 5.89 1.23 16.11
C GLY A 48 4.56 1.69 15.46
N GLN A 49 4.60 2.09 14.19
CA GLN A 49 3.38 2.41 13.42
C GLN A 49 2.48 1.18 13.23
N ALA A 50 3.05 -0.01 13.00
CA ALA A 50 2.31 -1.25 12.88
C ALA A 50 1.66 -1.67 14.22
N GLU A 51 2.37 -1.53 15.34
CA GLU A 51 1.82 -1.77 16.70
C GLU A 51 0.66 -0.82 16.99
N HIS A 52 0.83 0.47 16.70
CA HIS A 52 -0.23 1.46 16.87
C HIS A 52 -1.46 1.13 16.02
N ALA A 53 -1.28 0.83 14.73
CA ALA A 53 -2.37 0.42 13.85
C ALA A 53 -3.08 -0.83 14.39
N GLY A 54 -2.32 -1.81 14.90
CA GLY A 54 -2.90 -2.97 15.58
C GLY A 54 -3.80 -2.54 16.74
N GLY A 55 -3.41 -1.59 17.57
CA GLY A 55 -4.20 -1.06 18.67
C GLY A 55 -5.54 -0.44 18.23
N GLU A 56 -5.53 0.33 17.14
CA GLU A 56 -6.70 1.06 16.62
C GLU A 56 -7.69 0.19 15.82
N LEU A 57 -7.28 -0.96 15.30
CA LEU A 57 -8.16 -1.89 14.57
C LEU A 57 -9.22 -2.50 15.52
N PRO A 58 -10.37 -2.99 14.99
CA PRO A 58 -11.40 -3.66 15.78
C PRO A 58 -10.85 -4.76 16.69
N GLY A 59 -11.49 -4.97 17.83
CA GLY A 59 -11.11 -6.02 18.80
C GLY A 59 -11.19 -7.42 18.20
N VAL A 60 -12.12 -7.65 17.27
CA VAL A 60 -12.27 -8.90 16.51
C VAL A 60 -11.96 -8.60 15.05
N ILE A 61 -11.03 -9.35 14.49
CA ILE A 61 -10.70 -9.41 13.06
C ILE A 61 -11.06 -10.81 12.59
N ASP A 62 -12.02 -10.91 11.68
CA ASP A 62 -12.50 -12.20 11.17
C ASP A 62 -11.56 -12.78 10.11
N GLU A 63 -10.98 -11.91 9.28
CA GLU A 63 -10.04 -12.30 8.24
C GLU A 63 -8.92 -11.26 8.11
N LEU A 64 -7.68 -11.74 8.00
CA LEU A 64 -6.49 -10.92 7.85
C LEU A 64 -5.73 -11.30 6.57
N TYR A 65 -5.72 -10.37 5.62
CA TYR A 65 -5.03 -10.48 4.35
C TYR A 65 -3.82 -9.57 4.30
N ALA A 66 -2.79 -9.97 3.57
CA ALA A 66 -1.60 -9.15 3.37
C ALA A 66 -0.98 -9.35 1.99
N SER A 67 -0.35 -8.32 1.45
CA SER A 67 0.57 -8.47 0.33
C SER A 67 1.81 -9.27 0.74
N PRO A 68 2.40 -10.08 -0.15
CA PRO A 68 3.60 -10.86 0.16
C PRO A 68 4.91 -10.06 0.25
N LEU A 69 4.89 -8.73 0.04
CA LEU A 69 6.07 -7.88 0.19
C LEU A 69 6.56 -7.84 1.64
N LEU A 70 7.88 -7.90 1.89
CA LEU A 70 8.45 -8.05 3.24
C LEU A 70 7.93 -7.01 4.23
N ARG A 71 7.94 -5.72 3.89
CA ARG A 71 7.40 -4.63 4.74
C ARG A 71 5.93 -4.82 5.12
N VAL A 72 5.14 -5.43 4.21
CA VAL A 72 3.72 -5.70 4.45
C VAL A 72 3.55 -6.93 5.34
N LYS A 73 4.35 -7.99 5.10
CA LYS A 73 4.38 -9.18 5.96
C LYS A 73 4.73 -8.81 7.40
N GLU A 74 5.82 -8.07 7.61
CA GLU A 74 6.24 -7.64 8.95
C GLU A 74 5.15 -6.78 9.63
N THR A 75 4.48 -5.89 8.88
CA THR A 75 3.35 -5.12 9.41
C THR A 75 2.20 -6.04 9.82
N ALA A 76 1.85 -7.02 8.98
CA ALA A 76 0.77 -7.96 9.26
C ALA A 76 1.07 -8.88 10.46
N GLU A 77 2.31 -9.34 10.59
CA GLU A 77 2.76 -10.16 11.74
C GLU A 77 2.70 -9.39 13.05
N ILE A 78 3.11 -8.10 13.05
CA ILE A 78 3.01 -7.23 14.22
C ILE A 78 1.53 -7.00 14.60
N ILE A 79 0.68 -6.68 13.63
CA ILE A 79 -0.77 -6.52 13.87
C ILE A 79 -1.39 -7.81 14.39
N ALA A 80 -1.05 -8.97 13.81
CA ALA A 80 -1.51 -10.27 14.26
C ALA A 80 -1.13 -10.51 15.73
N GLY A 81 0.12 -10.21 16.12
CA GLY A 81 0.59 -10.30 17.51
C GLY A 81 -0.21 -9.38 18.45
N THR A 82 -0.46 -8.13 18.05
CA THR A 82 -1.26 -7.16 18.83
C THR A 82 -2.70 -7.65 19.06
N LYS A 83 -3.26 -8.39 18.10
CA LYS A 83 -4.64 -8.92 18.14
C LYS A 83 -4.74 -10.38 18.61
N ASN A 84 -3.63 -11.00 19.03
CA ASN A 84 -3.57 -12.41 19.40
C ASN A 84 -4.06 -13.37 18.28
N ILE A 85 -3.77 -13.01 17.02
CA ILE A 85 -4.06 -13.85 15.85
C ILE A 85 -2.82 -14.71 15.58
N ASP A 86 -2.99 -16.03 15.38
CA ASP A 86 -1.88 -16.89 14.93
C ASP A 86 -1.38 -16.40 13.56
N PRO A 87 -0.10 -16.09 13.38
CA PRO A 87 0.46 -15.66 12.09
C PRO A 87 0.17 -16.60 10.91
N LYS A 88 -0.09 -17.87 11.18
CA LYS A 88 -0.51 -18.86 10.15
C LYS A 88 -1.88 -18.53 9.53
N ASN A 89 -2.69 -17.73 10.21
CA ASN A 89 -4.00 -17.30 9.71
C ASN A 89 -3.91 -16.06 8.82
N ILE A 90 -2.71 -15.48 8.63
CA ILE A 90 -2.50 -14.40 7.66
C ILE A 90 -2.56 -14.99 6.25
N GLN A 91 -3.49 -14.51 5.44
CA GLN A 91 -3.67 -14.94 4.06
C GLN A 91 -2.92 -13.99 3.12
N PHE A 92 -1.85 -14.47 2.49
CA PHE A 92 -1.08 -13.67 1.54
C PHE A 92 -1.74 -13.67 0.15
N ARG A 93 -1.99 -12.46 -0.38
CA ARG A 93 -2.72 -12.25 -1.63
C ARG A 93 -1.90 -11.39 -2.60
N ALA A 94 -1.64 -11.93 -3.77
CA ALA A 94 -0.92 -11.21 -4.83
C ALA A 94 -1.69 -9.96 -5.32
N GLU A 95 -3.02 -9.98 -5.19
CA GLU A 95 -3.89 -8.87 -5.55
C GLU A 95 -3.61 -7.59 -4.75
N LEU A 96 -3.01 -7.72 -3.56
CA LEU A 96 -2.64 -6.62 -2.68
C LEU A 96 -1.21 -6.08 -2.91
N ILE A 97 -0.47 -6.60 -3.90
CA ILE A 97 0.87 -6.11 -4.24
C ILE A 97 0.78 -4.69 -4.80
N GLU A 98 1.72 -3.81 -4.40
CA GLU A 98 1.87 -2.46 -4.96
C GLU A 98 2.13 -2.54 -6.48
N TYR A 99 1.77 -1.51 -7.20
CA TYR A 99 2.09 -1.42 -8.63
C TYR A 99 3.59 -1.39 -8.85
N HIS A 100 4.00 -2.03 -9.92
CA HIS A 100 5.39 -2.08 -10.37
C HIS A 100 5.69 -0.91 -11.31
N GLN A 101 6.79 -0.19 -11.07
CA GLN A 101 7.19 0.96 -11.90
C GLN A 101 8.21 0.58 -13.00
N GLY A 102 8.57 -0.68 -13.10
CA GLY A 102 9.57 -1.15 -14.04
C GLY A 102 10.94 -0.54 -13.79
N SER A 103 11.61 -0.11 -14.86
CA SER A 103 12.93 0.52 -14.77
C SER A 103 12.97 1.88 -14.09
N LEU A 104 11.83 2.38 -13.62
CA LEU A 104 11.74 3.61 -12.81
C LEU A 104 11.82 3.34 -11.30
N GLU A 105 11.79 2.09 -10.87
CA GLU A 105 11.92 1.73 -9.47
C GLU A 105 13.28 2.14 -8.90
N GLY A 106 13.27 2.60 -7.65
CA GLY A 106 14.47 3.07 -6.97
C GLY A 106 14.99 4.44 -7.40
N LEU A 107 14.40 5.04 -8.43
CA LEU A 107 14.75 6.41 -8.85
C LEU A 107 14.08 7.46 -7.95
N THR A 108 14.79 8.54 -7.70
CA THR A 108 14.23 9.74 -7.06
C THR A 108 13.13 10.37 -7.93
N ALA A 109 12.28 11.19 -7.35
CA ALA A 109 11.25 11.92 -8.11
C ALA A 109 11.84 12.77 -9.25
N SER A 110 13.03 13.35 -9.06
CA SER A 110 13.73 14.15 -10.09
C SER A 110 14.17 13.28 -11.26
N GLU A 111 14.78 12.12 -10.99
CA GLU A 111 15.22 11.17 -12.01
C GLU A 111 14.04 10.57 -12.77
N GLN A 112 12.95 10.23 -12.06
CA GLN A 112 11.72 9.77 -12.71
C GLN A 112 11.15 10.85 -13.63
N LYS A 113 11.09 12.11 -13.17
CA LYS A 113 10.63 13.24 -13.97
C LYS A 113 11.48 13.44 -15.23
N GLU A 114 12.79 13.32 -15.11
CA GLU A 114 13.71 13.42 -16.25
C GLU A 114 13.45 12.32 -17.28
N ARG A 115 13.30 11.06 -16.82
CA ARG A 115 13.04 9.91 -17.73
C ARG A 115 11.66 9.92 -18.35
N MET A 116 10.65 10.36 -17.61
CA MET A 116 9.27 10.39 -18.07
C MET A 116 8.92 11.63 -18.86
N GLY A 117 9.74 12.68 -18.79
CA GLY A 117 9.43 14.01 -19.36
C GLY A 117 8.28 14.73 -18.68
N VAL A 118 7.74 14.21 -17.57
CA VAL A 118 6.60 14.75 -16.82
C VAL A 118 6.81 14.59 -15.33
N ASP A 119 6.30 15.52 -14.54
CA ASP A 119 6.26 15.38 -13.09
C ASP A 119 5.16 14.41 -12.68
N SER A 120 5.53 13.17 -12.37
CA SER A 120 4.58 12.14 -11.96
C SER A 120 3.80 12.49 -10.68
N ARG A 121 4.39 13.30 -9.78
CA ARG A 121 3.76 13.72 -8.52
C ARG A 121 2.84 14.93 -8.70
N GLY A 122 3.21 15.88 -9.56
CA GLY A 122 2.43 17.11 -9.80
C GLY A 122 1.31 16.95 -10.82
N SER A 123 1.43 15.99 -11.74
CA SER A 123 0.52 15.82 -12.89
C SER A 123 -0.77 15.07 -12.59
N GLY A 124 -0.98 14.57 -11.37
CA GLY A 124 -2.10 13.68 -11.04
C GLY A 124 -1.91 12.24 -11.55
N LEU A 125 -0.78 11.92 -12.16
CA LEU A 125 -0.44 10.57 -12.65
C LEU A 125 -0.41 9.51 -11.54
N LEU A 126 -0.20 9.92 -10.28
CA LEU A 126 -0.29 8.99 -9.12
C LEU A 126 -1.61 8.22 -9.03
N CYS A 127 -2.63 8.67 -9.73
CA CYS A 127 -3.95 8.05 -9.70
C CYS A 127 -4.33 7.35 -11.00
N ASN A 128 -3.70 7.72 -12.13
CA ASN A 128 -3.91 7.13 -13.46
C ASN A 128 -2.57 6.92 -14.15
N TYR A 129 -1.65 6.27 -13.45
CA TYR A 129 -0.31 6.00 -13.95
C TYR A 129 -0.32 4.94 -15.08
N ASN A 130 0.64 5.08 -15.98
CA ASN A 130 0.96 4.06 -16.96
C ASN A 130 2.48 3.90 -17.02
N TYR A 131 2.99 2.85 -16.40
CA TYR A 131 4.42 2.53 -16.39
C TYR A 131 4.79 1.46 -17.41
N THR A 132 3.86 1.04 -18.28
CA THR A 132 4.13 0.02 -19.31
C THR A 132 5.27 0.38 -20.25
N PRO A 133 5.54 1.66 -20.62
CA PRO A 133 6.71 2.01 -21.41
C PRO A 133 8.06 1.68 -20.74
N TRP A 134 8.06 1.53 -19.41
CA TRP A 134 9.23 1.21 -18.60
C TRP A 134 9.21 -0.23 -18.05
N GLY A 135 8.30 -1.07 -18.56
CA GLY A 135 8.14 -2.47 -18.13
C GLY A 135 7.36 -2.62 -16.82
N GLY A 136 6.63 -1.60 -16.40
CA GLY A 136 5.80 -1.63 -15.20
C GLY A 136 4.31 -1.83 -15.47
N ASP A 137 3.50 -1.60 -14.45
CA ASP A 137 2.04 -1.72 -14.49
C ASP A 137 1.35 -0.46 -15.03
N ASN A 138 0.07 -0.61 -15.37
CA ASN A 138 -0.85 0.51 -15.52
C ASN A 138 -1.96 0.45 -14.44
N TRP A 139 -2.61 1.58 -14.21
CA TRP A 139 -3.64 1.68 -13.19
C TRP A 139 -4.87 0.82 -13.49
N GLU A 140 -5.20 0.57 -14.76
CA GLU A 140 -6.37 -0.23 -15.16
C GLU A 140 -6.20 -1.70 -14.79
N THR A 141 -4.99 -2.24 -14.93
CA THR A 141 -4.65 -3.59 -14.50
C THR A 141 -4.84 -3.75 -13.00
N ILE A 142 -4.34 -2.79 -12.21
CA ILE A 142 -4.49 -2.81 -10.75
C ILE A 142 -5.95 -2.63 -10.34
N TYR A 143 -6.67 -1.72 -11.01
CA TYR A 143 -8.11 -1.52 -10.76
C TYR A 143 -8.90 -2.82 -10.97
N SER A 144 -8.67 -3.52 -12.08
CA SER A 144 -9.35 -4.77 -12.40
C SER A 144 -9.01 -5.88 -11.40
N ARG A 145 -7.72 -6.02 -11.06
CA ARG A 145 -7.22 -6.99 -10.07
C ARG A 145 -7.88 -6.80 -8.70
N LEU A 146 -7.90 -5.56 -8.20
CA LEU A 146 -8.49 -5.23 -6.91
C LEU A 146 -10.01 -5.32 -6.92
N SER A 147 -10.68 -4.91 -8.01
CA SER A 147 -12.13 -5.05 -8.13
C SER A 147 -12.55 -6.52 -7.98
N SER A 148 -11.87 -7.41 -8.69
CA SER A 148 -12.14 -8.85 -8.59
C SER A 148 -11.92 -9.41 -7.19
N PHE A 149 -10.85 -8.97 -6.51
CA PHE A 149 -10.56 -9.38 -5.13
C PHE A 149 -11.63 -8.87 -4.15
N PHE A 150 -12.02 -7.60 -4.24
CA PHE A 150 -13.07 -7.06 -3.37
C PHE A 150 -14.44 -7.68 -3.65
N ASP A 151 -14.74 -8.04 -4.90
CA ASP A 151 -15.97 -8.78 -5.22
C ASP A 151 -15.94 -10.22 -4.69
N GLU A 152 -14.77 -10.85 -4.59
CA GLU A 152 -14.61 -12.12 -3.88
C GLU A 152 -14.91 -11.96 -2.39
N LEU A 153 -14.33 -10.94 -1.72
CA LEU A 153 -14.57 -10.68 -0.30
C LEU A 153 -16.05 -10.42 0.01
N LYS A 154 -16.76 -9.69 -0.85
CA LYS A 154 -18.19 -9.41 -0.68
C LYS A 154 -19.04 -10.69 -0.61
N LYS A 155 -18.67 -11.75 -1.33
CA LYS A 155 -19.45 -13.00 -1.40
C LYS A 155 -19.53 -13.74 -0.06
N HIS A 156 -18.54 -13.57 0.81
CA HIS A 156 -18.48 -14.30 2.09
C HIS A 156 -18.22 -13.39 3.31
N GLY A 157 -18.01 -12.09 3.08
CA GLY A 157 -17.63 -11.13 4.11
C GLY A 157 -18.79 -10.47 4.85
N HIS A 158 -20.05 -10.90 4.65
CA HIS A 158 -21.20 -10.31 5.33
C HIS A 158 -20.99 -10.32 6.86
N ASP A 159 -21.24 -9.17 7.50
CA ASP A 159 -21.06 -8.94 8.95
C ASP A 159 -19.64 -9.16 9.52
N LYS A 160 -18.61 -9.27 8.66
CA LYS A 160 -17.22 -9.45 9.06
C LYS A 160 -16.43 -8.14 9.10
N ASN A 161 -15.43 -8.13 9.98
CA ASN A 161 -14.33 -7.18 9.98
C ASN A 161 -13.15 -7.81 9.23
N ILE A 162 -12.91 -7.37 8.01
CA ILE A 162 -11.83 -7.85 7.16
C ILE A 162 -10.72 -6.81 7.13
N VAL A 163 -9.49 -7.22 7.43
CA VAL A 163 -8.31 -6.36 7.40
C VAL A 163 -7.39 -6.77 6.27
N CYS A 164 -6.97 -5.82 5.45
CA CYS A 164 -6.00 -6.03 4.37
C CYS A 164 -4.81 -5.09 4.54
N ILE A 165 -3.63 -5.66 4.76
CA ILE A 165 -2.38 -4.91 4.85
C ILE A 165 -1.77 -4.79 3.46
N THR A 166 -1.48 -3.57 3.04
CA THR A 166 -1.03 -3.29 1.67
C THR A 166 -0.19 -2.01 1.58
N SER A 167 -0.11 -1.42 0.39
CA SER A 167 0.68 -0.22 0.09
C SER A 167 -0.21 0.97 -0.31
N GLY A 168 0.38 2.15 -0.39
CA GLY A 168 -0.36 3.39 -0.59
C GLY A 168 -1.08 3.48 -1.93
N GLY A 169 -0.50 2.97 -3.02
CA GLY A 169 -1.13 2.99 -4.33
C GLY A 169 -2.35 2.07 -4.41
N VAL A 170 -2.29 0.91 -3.75
CA VAL A 170 -3.43 -0.02 -3.64
C VAL A 170 -4.60 0.62 -2.88
N ILE A 171 -4.32 1.32 -1.77
CA ILE A 171 -5.35 2.04 -1.01
C ILE A 171 -5.97 3.17 -1.86
N ARG A 172 -5.17 3.92 -2.63
CA ARG A 172 -5.70 4.91 -3.57
C ARG A 172 -6.63 4.29 -4.61
N MET A 173 -6.26 3.10 -5.11
CA MET A 173 -7.08 2.38 -6.07
C MET A 173 -8.39 1.88 -5.45
N ALA A 174 -8.37 1.44 -4.19
CA ALA A 174 -9.58 1.08 -3.46
C ALA A 174 -10.57 2.26 -3.34
N TYR A 175 -10.07 3.46 -3.06
CA TYR A 175 -10.92 4.65 -3.08
C TYR A 175 -11.61 4.86 -4.43
N LYS A 176 -10.90 4.69 -5.56
CA LYS A 176 -11.51 4.78 -6.88
C LYS A 176 -12.62 3.74 -7.10
N ILE A 177 -12.38 2.52 -6.63
CA ILE A 177 -13.33 1.41 -6.77
C ILE A 177 -14.60 1.69 -5.95
N PHE A 178 -14.46 2.03 -4.68
CA PHE A 178 -15.60 2.20 -3.77
C PHE A 178 -16.36 3.51 -3.99
N LEU A 179 -15.68 4.59 -4.37
CA LEU A 179 -16.34 5.84 -4.76
C LEU A 179 -16.90 5.80 -6.20
N LYS A 180 -16.60 4.74 -6.95
CA LYS A 180 -17.02 4.58 -8.37
C LYS A 180 -16.57 5.75 -9.25
N ASP A 181 -15.45 6.37 -8.90
CA ASP A 181 -14.87 7.51 -9.62
C ASP A 181 -13.45 7.18 -10.10
N LYS A 182 -13.29 7.10 -11.41
CA LYS A 182 -12.03 6.80 -12.09
C LYS A 182 -11.18 8.05 -12.39
N SER A 183 -11.65 9.24 -12.02
CA SER A 183 -10.92 10.47 -12.30
C SER A 183 -9.55 10.50 -11.59
N PRO A 184 -8.52 11.14 -12.18
CA PRO A 184 -7.21 11.29 -11.54
C PRO A 184 -7.27 12.10 -10.25
N SER A 185 -8.26 12.97 -10.09
CA SER A 185 -8.35 13.92 -8.99
C SER A 185 -8.93 13.34 -7.71
N ILE A 186 -9.70 12.23 -7.79
CA ILE A 186 -10.50 11.73 -6.66
C ILE A 186 -9.66 11.41 -5.42
N THR A 187 -8.43 10.97 -5.59
CA THR A 187 -7.55 10.60 -4.48
C THR A 187 -6.42 11.61 -4.24
N LYS A 188 -6.39 12.74 -4.98
CA LYS A 188 -5.30 13.71 -4.91
C LYS A 188 -5.10 14.29 -3.50
N HIS A 189 -6.19 14.47 -2.77
CA HIS A 189 -6.18 15.07 -1.43
C HIS A 189 -6.23 14.03 -0.30
N ILE A 190 -6.30 12.74 -0.64
CA ILE A 190 -6.31 11.69 0.38
C ILE A 190 -4.87 11.40 0.80
N MET A 191 -4.55 11.75 2.04
CA MET A 191 -3.25 11.47 2.63
C MET A 191 -3.25 10.02 3.15
N ILE A 192 -2.37 9.19 2.60
CA ILE A 192 -2.19 7.80 3.02
C ILE A 192 -0.82 7.71 3.69
N LYS A 193 -0.78 7.86 5.01
CA LYS A 193 0.45 7.78 5.83
C LYS A 193 0.84 6.33 6.08
N ASN A 194 2.12 6.06 6.36
CA ASN A 194 2.55 4.74 6.84
C ASN A 194 1.82 4.38 8.14
N GLY A 195 1.34 3.15 8.25
CA GLY A 195 0.51 2.69 9.37
C GLY A 195 -0.92 3.22 9.39
N SER A 196 -1.35 4.06 8.43
CA SER A 196 -2.73 4.57 8.42
C SER A 196 -3.76 3.50 8.09
N ILE A 197 -4.93 3.61 8.71
CA ILE A 197 -6.09 2.73 8.51
C ILE A 197 -7.15 3.48 7.72
N HIS A 198 -7.73 2.82 6.72
CA HIS A 198 -8.79 3.34 5.87
C HIS A 198 -9.97 2.37 5.90
N GLU A 199 -11.07 2.79 6.53
CA GLU A 199 -12.28 1.96 6.67
C GLU A 199 -13.25 2.20 5.51
N PHE A 200 -13.79 1.11 4.98
CA PHE A 200 -14.88 1.09 4.00
C PHE A 200 -16.01 0.20 4.53
N VAL A 201 -17.23 0.74 4.55
CA VAL A 201 -18.43 -0.03 4.82
C VAL A 201 -19.00 -0.46 3.49
N ILE A 202 -19.16 -1.76 3.30
CA ILE A 202 -19.56 -2.37 2.02
C ILE A 202 -20.83 -3.20 2.28
N ASP A 203 -21.88 -2.79 1.64
CA ASP A 203 -23.19 -3.46 1.65
C ASP A 203 -23.26 -4.63 0.68
#